data_9f25f4e6ae43f4c9830e49ad6a1fdcf3
#
_entry.id   9f25f4e6ae43f4c9830e49ad6a1fdcf3
#
_cell.length_a   1.000
_cell.length_b   1.000
_cell.length_c   1.000
_cell.angle_alpha   90.00
_cell.angle_beta   90.00
_cell.angle_gamma   90.00
#
_symmetry.space_group_name_H-M   'P 1'
#
loop_
_entity.id
_entity.type
_entity.pdbx_description
1 polymer ?
#
loop_
_entity_poly.entity_id
_entity_poly.type
_entity_poly.pdbx_seq_one_letter_code
_entity_poly.pdbx_strand_id
1 'polypeptide(L)'
;MSIAAVERDTGLSKDTLRVWERRYGFPMPVRDVAGERSYPFDQVERLRAIKRLLDAGHRPGRIVAMPPADLERLSNATGARAVPPAGELKAPAALDRVAFMAAIRQHDAEALRHLMSRTLSRIGLGRFVLDVVAPLNVQVGEAWMQGRLEVFEEHLYTESVQVVLRNALHQLPSAGAGRPRVLLATVPGEPHGLGLLMAEALLALEGCRCTSLGVQTPVWDIVRAAAALRSDVVALSYTGCTNPHQITEALTELRHKLPRDVALWAGGTAPVLQRRAIEGVQVLPTLDTVAAMLAEWRDREPSAPGAAAPA
;
A
#
# COMPACT_ATOMS: atom_id res chain seq x y z
N MET A 1 27.18 9.34 6.54
CA MET A 1 26.64 8.77 5.27
C MET A 1 26.59 9.86 4.22
N SER A 2 26.84 9.54 2.92
CA SER A 2 26.67 10.51 1.83
C SER A 2 25.20 10.88 1.61
N ILE A 3 24.93 12.05 0.99
CA ILE A 3 23.55 12.48 0.70
C ILE A 3 22.75 11.47 -0.14
N ALA A 4 23.43 10.76 -1.07
CA ALA A 4 22.81 9.72 -1.88
C ALA A 4 22.47 8.46 -1.06
N ALA A 5 23.29 8.15 -0.06
CA ALA A 5 23.01 7.05 0.85
C ALA A 5 21.84 7.38 1.79
N VAL A 6 21.77 8.63 2.29
CA VAL A 6 20.64 9.10 3.12
C VAL A 6 19.33 9.11 2.33
N GLU A 7 19.36 9.56 1.07
CA GLU A 7 18.16 9.51 0.19
C GLU A 7 17.64 8.09 0.02
N ARG A 8 18.52 7.12 -0.26
CA ARG A 8 18.15 5.71 -0.40
C ARG A 8 17.65 5.09 0.90
N ASP A 9 18.25 5.48 2.01
CA ASP A 9 17.94 4.94 3.34
C ASP A 9 16.62 5.51 3.92
N THR A 10 16.37 6.82 3.71
CA THR A 10 15.22 7.50 4.33
C THR A 10 14.05 7.74 3.37
N GLY A 11 14.26 7.61 2.05
CA GLY A 11 13.27 7.99 1.04
C GLY A 11 13.06 9.52 0.89
N LEU A 12 13.88 10.34 1.57
CA LEU A 12 13.85 11.80 1.43
C LEU A 12 14.76 12.22 0.29
N SER A 13 14.24 12.97 -0.69
CA SER A 13 15.05 13.40 -1.84
C SER A 13 16.20 14.33 -1.41
N LYS A 14 17.29 14.31 -2.16
CA LYS A 14 18.44 15.20 -1.94
C LYS A 14 18.02 16.67 -1.88
N ASP A 15 17.05 17.06 -2.70
CA ASP A 15 16.57 18.44 -2.73
C ASP A 15 15.75 18.77 -1.49
N THR A 16 14.93 17.82 -0.99
CA THR A 16 14.24 17.96 0.28
C THR A 16 15.21 18.17 1.43
N LEU A 17 16.29 17.38 1.51
CA LEU A 17 17.32 17.51 2.54
C LEU A 17 18.01 18.86 2.48
N ARG A 18 18.37 19.36 1.29
CA ARG A 18 18.98 20.68 1.07
C ARG A 18 18.04 21.82 1.42
N VAL A 19 16.74 21.69 1.10
CA VAL A 19 15.72 22.70 1.46
C VAL A 19 15.55 22.75 2.97
N TRP A 20 15.51 21.62 3.65
CA TRP A 20 15.36 21.57 5.11
C TRP A 20 16.59 22.11 5.85
N GLU A 21 17.80 21.75 5.39
CA GLU A 21 19.06 22.34 5.87
C GLU A 21 18.98 23.89 5.90
N ARG A 22 18.51 24.51 4.79
CA ARG A 22 18.37 25.97 4.69
C ARG A 22 17.20 26.55 5.47
N ARG A 23 16.05 25.88 5.45
CA ARG A 23 14.79 26.43 5.98
C ARG A 23 14.62 26.18 7.47
N TYR A 24 15.05 25.03 7.96
CA TYR A 24 14.82 24.58 9.32
C TYR A 24 16.14 24.41 10.11
N GLY A 25 17.30 24.60 9.49
CA GLY A 25 18.59 24.33 10.13
C GLY A 25 18.86 22.84 10.41
N PHE A 26 18.09 21.95 9.80
CA PHE A 26 18.24 20.50 9.95
C PHE A 26 17.90 19.82 8.63
N PRO A 27 18.68 18.77 8.23
CA PRO A 27 19.88 18.21 8.88
C PRO A 27 21.09 19.15 8.82
N MET A 28 22.12 18.89 9.66
CA MET A 28 23.38 19.61 9.68
C MET A 28 24.52 18.68 9.26
N PRO A 29 24.72 18.44 7.97
CA PRO A 29 25.80 17.57 7.52
C PRO A 29 27.16 18.16 7.82
N VAL A 30 28.11 17.29 8.14
CA VAL A 30 29.53 17.64 8.19
C VAL A 30 30.08 17.59 6.76
N ARG A 31 30.98 18.50 6.42
CA ARG A 31 31.68 18.40 5.13
C ARG A 31 32.95 17.59 5.31
N ASP A 32 33.15 16.65 4.42
CA ASP A 32 34.40 15.89 4.36
C ASP A 32 35.52 16.68 3.70
N VAL A 33 36.71 16.08 3.59
CA VAL A 33 37.90 16.72 2.99
C VAL A 33 37.73 17.09 1.51
N ALA A 34 36.77 16.46 0.81
CA ALA A 34 36.41 16.78 -0.57
C ALA A 34 35.29 17.83 -0.66
N GLY A 35 34.81 18.35 0.47
CA GLY A 35 33.71 19.30 0.55
C GLY A 35 32.30 18.68 0.41
N GLU A 36 32.22 17.37 0.29
CA GLU A 36 30.95 16.64 0.17
C GLU A 36 30.20 16.55 1.50
N ARG A 37 28.86 16.49 1.42
CA ARG A 37 28.00 16.35 2.61
C ARG A 37 28.07 14.94 3.18
N SER A 38 28.47 14.82 4.43
CA SER A 38 28.42 13.61 5.23
C SER A 38 27.46 13.79 6.40
N TYR A 39 26.48 12.90 6.51
CA TYR A 39 25.45 12.94 7.54
C TYR A 39 25.81 11.97 8.68
N PRO A 40 25.99 12.48 9.92
CA PRO A 40 26.17 11.64 11.10
C PRO A 40 24.98 10.67 11.31
N PHE A 41 25.25 9.53 11.92
CA PHE A 41 24.26 8.45 12.04
C PHE A 41 23.03 8.86 12.86
N ASP A 42 23.21 9.60 13.95
CA ASP A 42 22.17 10.18 14.79
C ASP A 42 21.21 11.09 14.02
N GLN A 43 21.75 11.86 13.07
CA GLN A 43 20.91 12.70 12.20
C GLN A 43 20.13 11.87 11.19
N VAL A 44 20.69 10.77 10.69
CA VAL A 44 19.99 9.85 9.79
C VAL A 44 18.85 9.17 10.52
N GLU A 45 19.04 8.73 11.76
CA GLU A 45 17.97 8.17 12.59
C GLU A 45 16.84 9.19 12.82
N ARG A 46 17.18 10.43 13.13
CA ARG A 46 16.20 11.51 13.26
C ARG A 46 15.45 11.77 11.94
N LEU A 47 16.13 11.74 10.79
CA LEU A 47 15.50 11.85 9.47
C LEU A 47 14.51 10.70 9.20
N ARG A 48 14.84 9.47 9.60
CA ARG A 48 13.92 8.32 9.54
C ARG A 48 12.67 8.56 10.38
N ALA A 49 12.83 9.05 11.62
CA ALA A 49 11.69 9.38 12.49
C ALA A 49 10.81 10.47 11.88
N ILE A 50 11.41 11.53 11.30
CA ILE A 50 10.69 12.58 10.60
C ILE A 50 9.95 12.02 9.38
N LYS A 51 10.58 11.16 8.58
CA LYS A 51 9.94 10.54 7.40
C LYS A 51 8.71 9.73 7.83
N ARG A 52 8.81 8.91 8.87
CA ARG A 52 7.66 8.17 9.43
C ARG A 52 6.49 9.10 9.78
N LEU A 53 6.76 10.23 10.44
CA LEU A 53 5.73 11.21 10.80
C LEU A 53 5.13 11.94 9.57
N LEU A 54 5.94 12.18 8.53
CA LEU A 54 5.44 12.72 7.25
C LEU A 54 4.49 11.73 6.58
N ASP A 55 4.86 10.45 6.56
CA ASP A 55 4.02 9.38 6.01
C ASP A 55 2.72 9.20 6.81
N ALA A 56 2.76 9.50 8.11
CA ALA A 56 1.58 9.60 8.96
C ALA A 56 0.76 10.91 8.76
N GLY A 57 1.14 11.75 7.78
CA GLY A 57 0.40 12.97 7.41
C GLY A 57 0.79 14.23 8.17
N HIS A 58 1.86 14.22 8.97
CA HIS A 58 2.35 15.43 9.62
C HIS A 58 3.05 16.38 8.64
N ARG A 59 2.92 17.69 8.84
CA ARG A 59 3.53 18.69 7.95
C ARG A 59 5.00 18.92 8.30
N PRO A 60 5.92 19.01 7.32
CA PRO A 60 7.36 19.21 7.54
C PRO A 60 7.67 20.39 8.48
N GLY A 61 6.99 21.53 8.28
CA GLY A 61 7.22 22.73 9.08
C GLY A 61 6.94 22.58 10.58
N ARG A 62 6.18 21.54 10.97
CA ARG A 62 5.86 21.25 12.37
C ARG A 62 6.87 20.31 13.01
N ILE A 63 7.43 19.37 12.24
CA ILE A 63 8.18 18.24 12.80
C ILE A 63 9.69 18.32 12.56
N VAL A 64 10.15 18.96 11.47
CA VAL A 64 11.58 18.97 11.14
C VAL A 64 12.43 19.72 12.18
N ALA A 65 11.93 20.83 12.72
CA ALA A 65 12.61 21.61 13.76
C ALA A 65 12.34 21.11 15.18
N MET A 66 11.49 20.09 15.37
CA MET A 66 11.09 19.57 16.67
C MET A 66 12.25 18.85 17.38
N PRO A 67 12.44 19.02 18.70
CA PRO A 67 13.44 18.27 19.46
C PRO A 67 13.23 16.75 19.35
N PRO A 68 14.30 15.93 19.42
CA PRO A 68 14.17 14.46 19.32
C PRO A 68 13.17 13.84 20.29
N ALA A 69 13.20 14.25 21.56
CA ALA A 69 12.27 13.75 22.58
C ALA A 69 10.79 14.06 22.29
N ASP A 70 10.52 15.16 21.59
CA ASP A 70 9.17 15.55 21.20
C ASP A 70 8.73 14.78 19.94
N LEU A 71 9.66 14.49 19.02
CA LEU A 71 9.43 13.60 17.89
C LEU A 71 9.06 12.19 18.34
N GLU A 72 9.78 11.64 19.33
CA GLU A 72 9.47 10.33 19.92
C GLU A 72 8.10 10.33 20.58
N ARG A 73 7.78 11.35 21.38
CA ARG A 73 6.43 11.48 22.00
C ARG A 73 5.34 11.59 20.95
N LEU A 74 5.56 12.34 19.89
CA LEU A 74 4.60 12.49 18.79
C LEU A 74 4.44 11.18 18.02
N SER A 75 5.53 10.46 17.75
CA SER A 75 5.51 9.15 17.13
C SER A 75 4.70 8.14 17.96
N ASN A 76 4.93 8.11 19.26
CA ASN A 76 4.18 7.25 20.19
C ASN A 76 2.69 7.64 20.27
N ALA A 77 2.36 8.94 20.24
CA ALA A 77 0.98 9.43 20.26
C ALA A 77 0.24 9.17 18.93
N THR A 78 0.95 9.20 17.82
CA THR A 78 0.38 8.94 16.50
C THR A 78 0.08 7.44 16.29
N GLY A 79 0.88 6.56 16.90
CA GLY A 79 0.59 5.12 16.95
C GLY A 79 -0.57 4.75 17.88
N ALA A 80 -0.95 5.65 18.80
CA ALA A 80 -2.07 5.43 19.75
C ALA A 80 -3.45 5.88 19.20
N ARG A 81 -3.52 6.39 17.95
CA ARG A 81 -4.82 6.78 17.38
C ARG A 81 -5.59 5.51 17.00
N ALA A 82 -6.53 5.18 17.87
CA ALA A 82 -7.36 4.00 17.85
C ALA A 82 -7.91 3.67 16.44
N VAL A 83 -7.49 2.54 15.93
CA VAL A 83 -8.28 1.74 15.00
C VAL A 83 -9.54 1.30 15.78
N PRO A 84 -10.77 1.39 15.22
CA PRO A 84 -11.93 0.79 15.86
C PRO A 84 -11.61 -0.66 16.22
N PRO A 85 -12.09 -1.19 17.36
CA PRO A 85 -11.77 -2.56 17.74
C PRO A 85 -12.18 -3.49 16.62
N ALA A 86 -11.20 -4.13 16.00
CA ALA A 86 -11.44 -5.23 15.09
C ALA A 86 -12.26 -6.26 15.87
N GLY A 87 -13.44 -6.57 15.33
CA GLY A 87 -14.33 -7.53 15.94
C GLY A 87 -13.56 -8.79 16.36
N GLU A 88 -13.97 -9.41 17.44
CA GLU A 88 -13.33 -10.54 18.10
C GLU A 88 -12.73 -11.54 17.11
N LEU A 89 -11.40 -11.49 16.99
CA LEU A 89 -10.65 -12.40 16.14
C LEU A 89 -10.72 -13.79 16.77
N LYS A 90 -11.24 -14.76 16.02
CA LYS A 90 -11.19 -16.17 16.42
C LYS A 90 -9.75 -16.54 16.80
N ALA A 91 -9.58 -17.10 18.00
CA ALA A 91 -8.31 -17.41 18.66
C ALA A 91 -7.13 -17.95 17.80
N PRO A 92 -7.32 -18.78 16.74
CA PRO A 92 -6.23 -19.27 15.90
C PRO A 92 -5.45 -18.18 15.14
N ALA A 93 -6.14 -17.17 14.59
CA ALA A 93 -5.50 -16.12 13.81
C ALA A 93 -4.71 -15.12 14.67
N ALA A 94 -5.07 -14.97 15.95
CA ALA A 94 -4.33 -14.13 16.90
C ALA A 94 -2.98 -14.76 17.30
N LEU A 95 -2.94 -16.08 17.49
CA LEU A 95 -1.71 -16.82 17.79
C LEU A 95 -0.70 -16.74 16.62
N ASP A 96 -1.19 -16.87 15.38
CA ASP A 96 -0.34 -16.77 14.20
C ASP A 96 0.32 -15.38 14.08
N ARG A 97 -0.40 -14.28 14.40
CA ARG A 97 0.16 -12.91 14.33
C ARG A 97 1.32 -12.68 15.29
N VAL A 98 1.26 -13.23 16.49
CA VAL A 98 2.38 -13.17 17.44
C VAL A 98 3.61 -13.86 16.87
N ALA A 99 3.42 -15.04 16.26
CA ALA A 99 4.49 -15.79 15.64
C ALA A 99 5.07 -15.07 14.41
N PHE A 100 4.25 -14.41 13.59
CA PHE A 100 4.71 -13.59 12.45
C PHE A 100 5.58 -12.43 12.94
N MET A 101 5.14 -11.68 13.94
CA MET A 101 5.91 -10.58 14.51
C MET A 101 7.22 -11.05 15.14
N ALA A 102 7.25 -12.24 15.74
CA ALA A 102 8.46 -12.85 16.27
C ALA A 102 9.45 -13.18 15.15
N ALA A 103 9.00 -13.81 14.06
CA ALA A 103 9.85 -14.13 12.91
C ALA A 103 10.44 -12.88 12.24
N ILE A 104 9.64 -11.79 12.11
CA ILE A 104 10.11 -10.50 11.59
C ILE A 104 11.27 -9.98 12.46
N ARG A 105 11.11 -9.95 13.80
CA ARG A 105 12.12 -9.45 14.74
C ARG A 105 13.36 -10.34 14.84
N GLN A 106 13.22 -11.62 14.52
CA GLN A 106 14.33 -12.56 14.44
C GLN A 106 15.04 -12.52 13.07
N HIS A 107 14.54 -11.68 12.15
CA HIS A 107 15.06 -11.51 10.79
C HIS A 107 15.05 -12.82 9.98
N ASP A 108 14.14 -13.74 10.33
CA ASP A 108 14.01 -15.04 9.66
C ASP A 108 12.93 -15.00 8.57
N ALA A 109 13.35 -14.57 7.38
CA ALA A 109 12.46 -14.48 6.23
C ALA A 109 11.95 -15.85 5.76
N GLU A 110 12.71 -16.92 5.97
CA GLU A 110 12.30 -18.26 5.58
C GLU A 110 11.22 -18.78 6.53
N ALA A 111 11.43 -18.71 7.83
CA ALA A 111 10.43 -19.07 8.83
C ALA A 111 9.15 -18.23 8.65
N LEU A 112 9.27 -16.92 8.37
CA LEU A 112 8.12 -16.06 8.12
C LEU A 112 7.30 -16.54 6.92
N ARG A 113 7.92 -16.81 5.77
CA ARG A 113 7.25 -17.31 4.57
C ARG A 113 6.65 -18.71 4.78
N HIS A 114 7.35 -19.60 5.48
CA HIS A 114 6.83 -20.91 5.82
C HIS A 114 5.59 -20.82 6.70
N LEU A 115 5.63 -19.98 7.72
CA LEU A 115 4.48 -19.75 8.62
C LEU A 115 3.28 -19.17 7.87
N MET A 116 3.51 -18.18 6.99
CA MET A 116 2.48 -17.60 6.14
C MET A 116 1.87 -18.64 5.19
N SER A 117 2.70 -19.43 4.51
CA SER A 117 2.24 -20.46 3.56
C SER A 117 1.43 -21.56 4.25
N ARG A 118 1.84 -21.99 5.45
CA ARG A 118 1.08 -22.97 6.26
C ARG A 118 -0.27 -22.38 6.68
N THR A 119 -0.31 -21.13 7.11
CA THR A 119 -1.55 -20.46 7.50
C THR A 119 -2.48 -20.30 6.30
N LEU A 120 -1.95 -19.85 5.16
CA LEU A 120 -2.68 -19.76 3.88
C LEU A 120 -3.31 -21.10 3.48
N SER A 121 -2.53 -22.19 3.53
CA SER A 121 -3.02 -23.54 3.19
C SER A 121 -4.12 -24.01 4.14
N ARG A 122 -4.09 -23.56 5.39
CA ARG A 122 -5.07 -23.96 6.43
C ARG A 122 -6.41 -23.22 6.30
N ILE A 123 -6.38 -21.91 6.00
CA ILE A 123 -7.57 -21.05 6.05
C ILE A 123 -8.05 -20.56 4.68
N GLY A 124 -7.27 -20.80 3.61
CA GLY A 124 -7.54 -20.33 2.26
C GLY A 124 -7.17 -18.88 2.01
N LEU A 125 -7.01 -18.51 0.72
CA LEU A 125 -6.47 -17.23 0.29
C LEU A 125 -7.32 -16.02 0.74
N GLY A 126 -8.64 -16.09 0.59
CA GLY A 126 -9.52 -14.97 0.97
C GLY A 126 -9.42 -14.64 2.45
N ARG A 127 -9.54 -15.66 3.32
CA ARG A 127 -9.39 -15.47 4.77
C ARG A 127 -7.97 -15.11 5.17
N PHE A 128 -6.96 -15.64 4.49
CA PHE A 128 -5.57 -15.25 4.74
C PHE A 128 -5.36 -13.76 4.48
N VAL A 129 -5.91 -13.22 3.38
CA VAL A 129 -5.84 -11.79 3.07
C VAL A 129 -6.57 -10.97 4.13
N LEU A 130 -7.83 -11.30 4.43
CA LEU A 130 -8.70 -10.49 5.29
C LEU A 130 -8.37 -10.61 6.78
N ASP A 131 -8.14 -11.85 7.27
CA ASP A 131 -8.01 -12.13 8.70
C ASP A 131 -6.56 -12.09 9.19
N VAL A 132 -5.56 -12.18 8.27
CA VAL A 132 -4.14 -12.25 8.62
C VAL A 132 -3.36 -11.10 8.02
N VAL A 133 -3.27 -10.99 6.68
CA VAL A 133 -2.39 -10.01 6.03
C VAL A 133 -2.85 -8.58 6.28
N ALA A 134 -4.14 -8.27 6.10
CA ALA A 134 -4.64 -6.91 6.29
C ALA A 134 -4.44 -6.38 7.73
N PRO A 135 -4.79 -7.13 8.81
CA PRO A 135 -4.51 -6.67 10.17
C PRO A 135 -3.01 -6.69 10.52
N LEU A 136 -2.22 -7.61 9.94
CA LEU A 136 -0.77 -7.64 10.15
C LEU A 136 -0.08 -6.44 9.50
N ASN A 137 -0.53 -5.98 8.32
CA ASN A 137 -0.05 -4.74 7.69
C ASN A 137 -0.24 -3.53 8.61
N VAL A 138 -1.39 -3.42 9.26
CA VAL A 138 -1.64 -2.35 10.23
C VAL A 138 -0.66 -2.45 11.41
N GLN A 139 -0.51 -3.65 11.97
CA GLN A 139 0.37 -3.88 13.12
C GLN A 139 1.85 -3.61 12.79
N VAL A 140 2.33 -4.04 11.61
CA VAL A 140 3.70 -3.77 11.16
C VAL A 140 3.90 -2.28 10.90
N GLY A 141 2.94 -1.63 10.23
CA GLY A 141 2.98 -0.19 9.99
C GLY A 141 3.01 0.62 11.30
N GLU A 142 2.18 0.26 12.29
CA GLU A 142 2.19 0.89 13.61
C GLU A 142 3.51 0.64 14.36
N ALA A 143 4.03 -0.59 14.32
CA ALA A 143 5.29 -0.93 14.97
C ALA A 143 6.47 -0.16 14.34
N TRP A 144 6.46 0.00 13.02
CA TRP A 144 7.42 0.81 12.29
C TRP A 144 7.28 2.31 12.64
N MET A 145 6.07 2.86 12.64
CA MET A 145 5.83 4.26 13.02
C MET A 145 6.28 4.58 14.45
N GLN A 146 6.17 3.61 15.34
CA GLN A 146 6.61 3.72 16.74
C GLN A 146 8.12 3.44 16.93
N GLY A 147 8.87 3.16 15.87
CA GLY A 147 10.28 2.79 15.97
C GLY A 147 10.54 1.43 16.62
N ARG A 148 9.54 0.58 16.73
CA ARG A 148 9.63 -0.79 17.27
C ARG A 148 10.02 -1.82 16.21
N LEU A 149 10.01 -1.41 14.93
CA LEU A 149 10.55 -2.13 13.79
C LEU A 149 11.43 -1.17 12.97
N GLU A 150 12.56 -1.69 12.50
CA GLU A 150 13.42 -1.00 11.57
C GLU A 150 12.87 -1.05 10.13
N VAL A 151 13.37 -0.18 9.25
CA VAL A 151 12.95 -0.13 7.84
C VAL A 151 13.17 -1.47 7.14
N PHE A 152 14.31 -2.12 7.39
CA PHE A 152 14.62 -3.41 6.76
C PHE A 152 13.71 -4.54 7.26
N GLU A 153 13.21 -4.47 8.49
CA GLU A 153 12.26 -5.45 9.04
C GLU A 153 10.87 -5.32 8.40
N GLU A 154 10.42 -4.07 8.18
CA GLU A 154 9.20 -3.79 7.39
C GLU A 154 9.36 -4.29 5.95
N HIS A 155 10.52 -4.04 5.31
CA HIS A 155 10.80 -4.55 3.97
C HIS A 155 10.85 -6.08 3.91
N LEU A 156 11.47 -6.74 4.89
CA LEU A 156 11.49 -8.19 5.01
C LEU A 156 10.07 -8.78 5.08
N TYR A 157 9.20 -8.12 5.85
CA TYR A 157 7.79 -8.46 5.93
C TYR A 157 7.09 -8.27 4.59
N THR A 158 7.19 -7.08 4.01
CA THR A 158 6.53 -6.70 2.75
C THR A 158 6.91 -7.65 1.62
N GLU A 159 8.20 -7.93 1.43
CA GLU A 159 8.69 -8.89 0.43
C GLU A 159 8.19 -10.31 0.69
N SER A 160 8.17 -10.75 1.96
CA SER A 160 7.67 -12.08 2.32
C SER A 160 6.18 -12.24 1.99
N VAL A 161 5.36 -11.25 2.28
CA VAL A 161 3.93 -11.24 1.91
C VAL A 161 3.75 -11.26 0.39
N GLN A 162 4.53 -10.43 -0.34
CA GLN A 162 4.44 -10.40 -1.80
C GLN A 162 4.76 -11.76 -2.42
N VAL A 163 5.81 -12.43 -1.98
CA VAL A 163 6.18 -13.78 -2.46
C VAL A 163 5.05 -14.77 -2.21
N VAL A 164 4.49 -14.81 -1.00
CA VAL A 164 3.44 -15.75 -0.65
C VAL A 164 2.16 -15.51 -1.44
N LEU A 165 1.71 -14.26 -1.55
CA LEU A 165 0.50 -13.91 -2.30
C LEU A 165 0.65 -14.13 -3.80
N ARG A 166 1.79 -13.76 -4.41
CA ARG A 166 2.04 -14.00 -5.82
C ARG A 166 2.06 -15.51 -6.15
N ASN A 167 2.71 -16.32 -5.31
CA ASN A 167 2.68 -17.77 -5.46
C ASN A 167 1.26 -18.34 -5.37
N ALA A 168 0.45 -17.83 -4.43
CA ALA A 168 -0.94 -18.25 -4.31
C ALA A 168 -1.77 -17.86 -5.54
N LEU A 169 -1.60 -16.64 -6.06
CA LEU A 169 -2.26 -16.17 -7.29
C LEU A 169 -1.91 -17.04 -8.51
N HIS A 170 -0.63 -17.41 -8.66
CA HIS A 170 -0.19 -18.28 -9.75
C HIS A 170 -0.79 -19.71 -9.69
N GLN A 171 -1.19 -20.16 -8.51
CA GLN A 171 -1.83 -21.47 -8.33
C GLN A 171 -3.34 -21.45 -8.56
N LEU A 172 -3.97 -20.27 -8.65
CA LEU A 172 -5.38 -20.17 -8.96
C LEU A 172 -5.65 -20.66 -10.39
N PRO A 173 -6.78 -21.37 -10.60
CA PRO A 173 -7.21 -21.71 -11.97
C PRO A 173 -7.33 -20.43 -12.80
N SER A 174 -6.91 -20.52 -14.08
CA SER A 174 -7.09 -19.40 -14.99
C SER A 174 -8.55 -18.98 -15.06
N ALA A 175 -8.82 -17.70 -14.89
CA ALA A 175 -10.18 -17.16 -14.99
C ALA A 175 -10.80 -17.29 -16.40
N GLY A 176 -10.04 -17.76 -17.40
CA GLY A 176 -10.53 -17.94 -18.78
C GLY A 176 -11.11 -16.65 -19.35
N ALA A 177 -12.42 -16.67 -19.68
CA ALA A 177 -13.20 -15.52 -20.12
C ALA A 177 -13.74 -14.68 -18.95
N GLY A 178 -13.19 -14.83 -17.74
CA GLY A 178 -13.68 -14.17 -16.51
C GLY A 178 -13.83 -12.66 -16.65
N ARG A 179 -14.96 -12.17 -16.16
CA ARG A 179 -15.29 -10.74 -16.13
C ARG A 179 -15.63 -10.30 -14.71
N PRO A 180 -15.30 -9.07 -14.37
CA PRO A 180 -14.61 -8.06 -15.18
C PRO A 180 -13.12 -8.38 -15.43
N ARG A 181 -12.59 -7.76 -16.49
CA ARG A 181 -11.14 -7.60 -16.70
C ARG A 181 -10.71 -6.38 -15.90
N VAL A 182 -9.95 -6.61 -14.85
CA VAL A 182 -9.53 -5.56 -13.91
C VAL A 182 -8.08 -5.20 -14.13
N LEU A 183 -7.81 -3.93 -14.41
CA LEU A 183 -6.48 -3.36 -14.45
C LEU A 183 -6.17 -2.75 -13.08
N LEU A 184 -5.09 -3.22 -12.45
CA LEU A 184 -4.67 -2.74 -11.13
C LEU A 184 -3.38 -1.93 -11.24
N ALA A 185 -3.35 -0.77 -10.59
CA ALA A 185 -2.16 0.09 -10.53
C ALA A 185 -2.15 0.97 -9.29
N THR A 186 -1.00 1.56 -8.98
CA THR A 186 -0.94 2.80 -8.21
C THR A 186 -0.41 3.92 -9.08
N VAL A 187 -0.80 5.17 -8.76
CA VAL A 187 -0.35 6.35 -9.50
C VAL A 187 1.00 6.85 -8.99
N PRO A 188 1.69 7.77 -9.71
CA PRO A 188 2.91 8.39 -9.22
C PRO A 188 2.73 9.00 -7.83
N GLY A 189 3.71 8.81 -6.96
CA GLY A 189 3.67 9.22 -5.56
C GLY A 189 3.06 8.19 -4.59
N GLU A 190 2.52 7.06 -5.10
CA GLU A 190 2.06 5.94 -4.26
C GLU A 190 2.95 4.70 -4.47
N PRO A 191 3.97 4.49 -3.64
CA PRO A 191 4.90 3.37 -3.79
C PRO A 191 4.41 2.06 -3.16
N HIS A 192 3.29 2.06 -2.41
CA HIS A 192 2.84 0.91 -1.65
C HIS A 192 1.96 -0.01 -2.47
N GLY A 193 2.43 -1.22 -2.73
CA GLY A 193 1.76 -2.20 -3.59
C GLY A 193 0.99 -3.30 -2.85
N LEU A 194 1.12 -3.46 -1.53
CA LEU A 194 0.47 -4.57 -0.81
C LEU A 194 -1.05 -4.49 -0.85
N GLY A 195 -1.63 -3.29 -0.70
CA GLY A 195 -3.07 -3.10 -0.82
C GLY A 195 -3.61 -3.53 -2.18
N LEU A 196 -2.85 -3.20 -3.23
CA LEU A 196 -3.18 -3.60 -4.60
C LEU A 196 -3.12 -5.12 -4.78
N LEU A 197 -2.07 -5.77 -4.26
CA LEU A 197 -1.91 -7.22 -4.34
C LEU A 197 -2.98 -7.98 -3.54
N MET A 198 -3.39 -7.45 -2.39
CA MET A 198 -4.50 -8.01 -1.61
C MET A 198 -5.83 -7.91 -2.36
N ALA A 199 -6.10 -6.75 -3.00
CA ALA A 199 -7.28 -6.58 -3.84
C ALA A 199 -7.26 -7.52 -5.05
N GLU A 200 -6.11 -7.68 -5.72
CA GLU A 200 -5.91 -8.64 -6.81
C GLU A 200 -6.26 -10.06 -6.37
N ALA A 201 -5.79 -10.48 -5.19
CA ALA A 201 -6.05 -11.82 -4.67
C ALA A 201 -7.57 -12.08 -4.45
N LEU A 202 -8.29 -11.10 -3.90
CA LEU A 202 -9.73 -11.23 -3.69
C LEU A 202 -10.51 -11.19 -5.00
N LEU A 203 -10.16 -10.31 -5.93
CA LEU A 203 -10.79 -10.25 -7.26
C LEU A 203 -10.56 -11.51 -8.07
N ALA A 204 -9.35 -12.07 -8.02
CA ALA A 204 -9.01 -13.31 -8.72
C ALA A 204 -9.81 -14.51 -8.16
N LEU A 205 -10.02 -14.58 -6.84
CA LEU A 205 -10.89 -15.59 -6.21
C LEU A 205 -12.34 -15.50 -6.69
N GLU A 206 -12.82 -14.28 -6.99
CA GLU A 206 -14.14 -14.04 -7.55
C GLU A 206 -14.21 -14.28 -9.07
N GLY A 207 -13.15 -14.83 -9.66
CA GLY A 207 -13.08 -15.16 -11.07
C GLY A 207 -12.85 -13.96 -12.01
N CYS A 208 -12.38 -12.84 -11.49
CA CYS A 208 -11.97 -11.71 -12.32
C CYS A 208 -10.65 -11.99 -13.03
N ARG A 209 -10.52 -11.49 -14.25
CA ARG A 209 -9.24 -11.49 -14.96
C ARG A 209 -8.44 -10.23 -14.56
N CYS A 210 -7.47 -10.39 -13.68
CA CYS A 210 -6.66 -9.31 -13.17
C CYS A 210 -5.37 -9.12 -13.97
N THR A 211 -5.00 -7.87 -14.21
CA THR A 211 -3.69 -7.48 -14.76
C THR A 211 -3.15 -6.34 -13.91
N SER A 212 -2.02 -6.56 -13.24
CA SER A 212 -1.38 -5.54 -12.42
C SER A 212 -0.24 -4.87 -13.19
N LEU A 213 -0.23 -3.53 -13.21
CA LEU A 213 0.90 -2.73 -13.72
C LEU A 213 1.92 -2.41 -12.60
N GLY A 214 1.60 -2.78 -11.36
CA GLY A 214 2.43 -2.47 -10.21
C GLY A 214 2.23 -1.06 -9.69
N VAL A 215 3.31 -0.50 -9.13
CA VAL A 215 3.27 0.78 -8.42
C VAL A 215 3.78 1.94 -9.27
N GLN A 216 3.33 3.16 -8.94
CA GLN A 216 3.80 4.43 -9.53
C GLN A 216 3.66 4.50 -11.06
N THR A 217 2.60 3.93 -11.60
CA THR A 217 2.32 3.95 -13.05
C THR A 217 1.78 5.33 -13.46
N PRO A 218 2.35 5.99 -14.49
CA PRO A 218 1.84 7.25 -14.99
C PRO A 218 0.38 7.17 -15.44
N VAL A 219 -0.40 8.21 -15.18
CA VAL A 219 -1.84 8.26 -15.50
C VAL A 219 -2.12 7.92 -16.96
N TRP A 220 -1.34 8.47 -17.89
CA TRP A 220 -1.48 8.17 -19.32
C TRP A 220 -1.20 6.71 -19.68
N ASP A 221 -0.27 6.07 -19.00
CA ASP A 221 0.04 4.66 -19.24
C ASP A 221 -1.07 3.76 -18.69
N ILE A 222 -1.70 4.14 -17.57
CA ILE A 222 -2.91 3.46 -17.07
C ILE A 222 -4.04 3.55 -18.10
N VAL A 223 -4.30 4.72 -18.68
CA VAL A 223 -5.33 4.91 -19.72
C VAL A 223 -5.05 4.07 -20.95
N ARG A 224 -3.80 4.10 -21.45
CA ARG A 224 -3.38 3.28 -22.62
C ARG A 224 -3.49 1.79 -22.35
N ALA A 225 -3.06 1.34 -21.18
CA ALA A 225 -3.15 -0.06 -20.78
C ALA A 225 -4.61 -0.50 -20.64
N ALA A 226 -5.48 0.33 -20.08
CA ALA A 226 -6.91 0.04 -19.97
C ALA A 226 -7.54 -0.21 -21.37
N ALA A 227 -7.20 0.62 -22.34
CA ALA A 227 -7.66 0.46 -23.72
C ALA A 227 -7.07 -0.79 -24.39
N ALA A 228 -5.74 -0.99 -24.28
CA ALA A 228 -5.05 -2.12 -24.92
C ALA A 228 -5.50 -3.48 -24.37
N LEU A 229 -5.75 -3.56 -23.07
CA LEU A 229 -6.21 -4.76 -22.37
C LEU A 229 -7.74 -4.91 -22.40
N ARG A 230 -8.44 -3.93 -22.96
CA ARG A 230 -9.91 -3.86 -22.96
C ARG A 230 -10.47 -4.04 -21.56
N SER A 231 -9.91 -3.31 -20.61
CA SER A 231 -10.29 -3.42 -19.19
C SER A 231 -11.71 -2.92 -18.97
N ASP A 232 -12.48 -3.67 -18.20
CA ASP A 232 -13.83 -3.29 -17.78
C ASP A 232 -13.77 -2.40 -16.55
N VAL A 233 -12.71 -2.56 -15.73
CA VAL A 233 -12.48 -1.84 -14.48
C VAL A 233 -11.02 -1.43 -14.39
N VAL A 234 -10.76 -0.20 -13.93
CA VAL A 234 -9.46 0.28 -13.44
C VAL A 234 -9.57 0.41 -11.92
N ALA A 235 -8.74 -0.34 -11.18
CA ALA A 235 -8.70 -0.35 -9.71
C ALA A 235 -7.39 0.24 -9.21
N LEU A 236 -7.49 1.23 -8.33
CA LEU A 236 -6.34 1.94 -7.76
C LEU A 236 -6.30 1.77 -6.24
N SER A 237 -5.08 1.67 -5.71
CA SER A 237 -4.85 1.61 -4.26
C SER A 237 -4.09 2.84 -3.79
N TYR A 238 -4.51 3.40 -2.64
CA TYR A 238 -3.90 4.56 -2.01
C TYR A 238 -3.70 4.34 -0.53
N THR A 239 -2.55 4.75 -0.02
CA THR A 239 -2.26 4.77 1.42
C THR A 239 -2.43 6.18 1.99
N GLY A 240 -2.45 6.28 3.32
CA GLY A 240 -2.47 7.57 4.02
C GLY A 240 -1.21 8.42 3.79
N CYS A 241 -0.17 7.86 3.16
CA CYS A 241 1.09 8.54 2.87
C CYS A 241 1.02 9.43 1.62
N THR A 242 0.11 9.15 0.70
CA THR A 242 -0.04 9.94 -0.53
C THR A 242 -0.78 11.25 -0.24
N ASN A 243 -0.31 12.33 -0.88
CA ASN A 243 -0.92 13.65 -0.73
C ASN A 243 -2.40 13.63 -1.18
N PRO A 244 -3.36 14.03 -0.33
CA PRO A 244 -4.79 14.03 -0.67
C PRO A 244 -5.15 14.81 -1.94
N HIS A 245 -4.41 15.89 -2.24
CA HIS A 245 -4.64 16.67 -3.45
C HIS A 245 -4.24 15.88 -4.71
N GLN A 246 -3.08 15.21 -4.67
CA GLN A 246 -2.61 14.36 -5.76
C GLN A 246 -3.56 13.18 -6.02
N ILE A 247 -4.13 12.58 -4.97
CA ILE A 247 -5.14 11.52 -5.09
C ILE A 247 -6.36 12.04 -5.87
N THR A 248 -6.90 13.18 -5.43
CA THR A 248 -8.08 13.77 -6.05
C THR A 248 -7.82 14.15 -7.51
N GLU A 249 -6.67 14.77 -7.78
CA GLU A 249 -6.25 15.19 -9.12
C GLU A 249 -6.11 13.97 -10.05
N ALA A 250 -5.38 12.95 -9.62
CA ALA A 250 -5.17 11.73 -10.41
C ALA A 250 -6.50 11.00 -10.71
N LEU A 251 -7.39 10.87 -9.73
CA LEU A 251 -8.69 10.22 -9.92
C LEU A 251 -9.59 11.03 -10.87
N THR A 252 -9.60 12.35 -10.73
CA THR A 252 -10.35 13.25 -11.62
C THR A 252 -9.80 13.16 -13.05
N GLU A 253 -8.50 13.22 -13.22
CA GLU A 253 -7.84 13.09 -14.51
C GLU A 253 -8.13 11.74 -15.17
N LEU A 254 -8.00 10.63 -14.42
CA LEU A 254 -8.33 9.31 -14.92
C LEU A 254 -9.79 9.20 -15.33
N ARG A 255 -10.72 9.73 -14.54
CA ARG A 255 -12.14 9.70 -14.89
C ARG A 255 -12.45 10.45 -16.18
N HIS A 256 -11.79 11.59 -16.41
CA HIS A 256 -11.95 12.35 -17.66
C HIS A 256 -11.36 11.64 -18.89
N LYS A 257 -10.28 10.89 -18.71
CA LYS A 257 -9.57 10.23 -19.83
C LYS A 257 -10.06 8.81 -20.13
N LEU A 258 -10.60 8.12 -19.13
CA LEU A 258 -11.16 6.79 -19.34
C LEU A 258 -12.55 6.87 -20.00
N PRO A 259 -12.89 5.93 -20.90
CA PRO A 259 -14.25 5.78 -21.41
C PRO A 259 -15.29 5.64 -20.28
N ARG A 260 -16.53 6.05 -20.54
CA ARG A 260 -17.59 6.02 -19.52
C ARG A 260 -18.01 4.62 -19.10
N ASP A 261 -17.85 3.66 -19.98
CA ASP A 261 -18.09 2.23 -19.77
C ASP A 261 -16.99 1.52 -18.96
N VAL A 262 -15.84 2.14 -18.80
CA VAL A 262 -14.78 1.64 -17.90
C VAL A 262 -15.04 2.16 -16.48
N ALA A 263 -15.35 1.25 -15.56
CA ALA A 263 -15.50 1.62 -14.15
C ALA A 263 -14.15 2.02 -13.52
N LEU A 264 -14.17 3.04 -12.68
CA LEU A 264 -12.99 3.49 -11.93
C LEU A 264 -13.22 3.25 -10.45
N TRP A 265 -12.42 2.34 -9.86
CA TRP A 265 -12.46 1.97 -8.46
C TRP A 265 -11.23 2.51 -7.73
N ALA A 266 -11.43 2.99 -6.51
CA ALA A 266 -10.35 3.45 -5.64
C ALA A 266 -10.52 2.87 -4.25
N GLY A 267 -9.46 2.29 -3.70
CA GLY A 267 -9.45 1.71 -2.35
C GLY A 267 -8.20 2.07 -1.56
N GLY A 268 -8.14 1.61 -0.33
CA GLY A 268 -7.01 1.78 0.57
C GLY A 268 -7.31 2.65 1.78
N THR A 269 -6.23 3.08 2.47
CA THR A 269 -6.34 3.76 3.78
C THR A 269 -6.29 5.28 3.69
N ALA A 270 -6.25 5.87 2.49
CA ALA A 270 -6.19 7.31 2.31
C ALA A 270 -7.49 7.99 2.79
N PRO A 271 -7.44 8.87 3.81
CA PRO A 271 -8.66 9.45 4.40
C PRO A 271 -9.49 10.31 3.44
N VAL A 272 -8.88 10.84 2.38
CA VAL A 272 -9.58 11.65 1.37
C VAL A 272 -10.63 10.85 0.61
N LEU A 273 -10.41 9.55 0.40
CA LEU A 273 -11.36 8.67 -0.30
C LEU A 273 -12.69 8.56 0.45
N GLN A 274 -12.66 8.61 1.79
CA GLN A 274 -13.86 8.53 2.62
C GLN A 274 -14.54 9.89 2.84
N ARG A 275 -13.79 11.00 2.74
CA ARG A 275 -14.27 12.34 3.05
C ARG A 275 -14.87 13.07 1.85
N ARG A 276 -14.49 12.68 0.65
CA ARG A 276 -14.88 13.39 -0.57
C ARG A 276 -15.29 12.40 -1.66
N ALA A 277 -16.55 12.45 -2.04
CA ALA A 277 -17.01 11.76 -3.23
C ALA A 277 -16.40 12.43 -4.48
N ILE A 278 -15.84 11.60 -5.37
CA ILE A 278 -15.33 12.03 -6.67
C ILE A 278 -16.28 11.45 -7.71
N GLU A 279 -16.83 12.32 -8.54
CA GLU A 279 -17.82 11.92 -9.55
C GLU A 279 -17.26 10.84 -10.48
N GLY A 280 -18.02 9.76 -10.66
CA GLY A 280 -17.65 8.65 -11.52
C GLY A 280 -16.53 7.74 -10.95
N VAL A 281 -16.18 7.88 -9.67
CA VAL A 281 -15.26 7.00 -8.94
C VAL A 281 -16.03 6.24 -7.86
N GLN A 282 -15.94 4.92 -7.88
CA GLN A 282 -16.47 4.09 -6.81
C GLN A 282 -15.36 3.82 -5.78
N VAL A 283 -15.63 4.16 -4.53
CA VAL A 283 -14.69 3.97 -3.42
C VAL A 283 -14.95 2.63 -2.76
N LEU A 284 -13.90 1.80 -2.65
CA LEU A 284 -13.88 0.57 -1.89
C LEU A 284 -13.47 0.90 -0.45
N PRO A 285 -14.38 0.89 0.52
CA PRO A 285 -14.07 1.34 1.89
C PRO A 285 -13.14 0.37 2.60
N THR A 286 -13.32 -0.93 2.39
CA THR A 286 -12.54 -2.01 2.99
C THR A 286 -12.44 -3.21 2.04
N LEU A 287 -11.44 -4.05 2.22
CA LEU A 287 -11.20 -5.20 1.33
C LEU A 287 -12.33 -6.25 1.35
N ASP A 288 -13.02 -6.42 2.46
CA ASP A 288 -14.16 -7.34 2.58
C ASP A 288 -15.37 -6.92 1.74
N THR A 289 -15.43 -5.66 1.30
CA THR A 289 -16.49 -5.16 0.41
C THR A 289 -16.26 -5.45 -1.08
N VAL A 290 -15.09 -6.02 -1.46
CA VAL A 290 -14.75 -6.36 -2.85
C VAL A 290 -15.82 -7.21 -3.52
N ALA A 291 -16.28 -8.27 -2.86
CA ALA A 291 -17.29 -9.18 -3.40
C ALA A 291 -18.63 -8.48 -3.66
N ALA A 292 -19.07 -7.61 -2.73
CA ALA A 292 -20.32 -6.86 -2.87
C ALA A 292 -20.24 -5.85 -4.03
N MET A 293 -19.13 -5.10 -4.13
CA MET A 293 -18.91 -4.14 -5.22
C MET A 293 -18.86 -4.84 -6.59
N LEU A 294 -18.27 -6.04 -6.63
CA LEU A 294 -18.22 -6.84 -7.85
C LEU A 294 -19.60 -7.36 -8.25
N ALA A 295 -20.44 -7.79 -7.29
CA ALA A 295 -21.81 -8.18 -7.55
C ALA A 295 -22.62 -7.02 -8.14
N GLU A 296 -22.55 -5.82 -7.53
CA GLU A 296 -23.20 -4.62 -8.05
C GLU A 296 -22.73 -4.25 -9.48
N TRP A 297 -21.45 -4.45 -9.77
CA TRP A 297 -20.91 -4.20 -11.12
C TRP A 297 -21.51 -5.20 -12.12
N ARG A 298 -21.58 -6.50 -11.76
CA ARG A 298 -22.14 -7.55 -12.61
C ARG A 298 -23.63 -7.36 -12.89
N ASP A 299 -24.39 -6.89 -11.90
CA ASP A 299 -25.83 -6.61 -12.04
C ASP A 299 -26.13 -5.43 -12.97
N ARG A 300 -25.20 -4.47 -13.10
CA ARG A 300 -25.34 -3.31 -14.00
C ARG A 300 -24.97 -3.62 -15.45
N GLU A 301 -24.17 -4.64 -15.68
CA GLU A 301 -23.78 -5.07 -17.02
C GLU A 301 -24.90 -5.97 -17.61
N PRO A 302 -25.50 -5.62 -18.77
CA PRO A 302 -26.42 -6.52 -19.40
C PRO A 302 -25.68 -7.82 -19.77
N SER A 303 -26.26 -8.96 -19.37
CA SER A 303 -25.77 -10.29 -19.71
C SER A 303 -25.43 -10.32 -21.19
N ALA A 304 -24.16 -10.55 -21.54
CA ALA A 304 -23.77 -10.77 -22.92
C ALA A 304 -24.67 -11.87 -23.50
N PRO A 305 -25.27 -11.71 -24.69
CA PRO A 305 -26.11 -12.74 -25.29
C PRO A 305 -25.30 -14.03 -25.37
N GLY A 306 -25.86 -15.09 -24.79
CA GLY A 306 -25.23 -16.40 -24.64
C GLY A 306 -24.63 -16.83 -25.98
N ALA A 307 -23.40 -17.33 -25.91
CA ALA A 307 -22.79 -18.06 -27.03
C ALA A 307 -23.74 -19.18 -27.40
N ALA A 308 -24.33 -19.08 -28.60
CA ALA A 308 -25.13 -20.15 -29.20
C ALA A 308 -24.28 -21.41 -29.16
N ALA A 309 -24.84 -22.49 -28.62
CA ALA A 309 -24.25 -23.82 -28.67
C ALA A 309 -23.98 -24.18 -30.13
N PRO A 310 -22.82 -24.75 -30.48
CA PRO A 310 -22.59 -25.28 -31.80
C PRO A 310 -23.55 -26.46 -32.03
N ALA A 311 -24.26 -26.40 -33.16
CA ALA A 311 -25.11 -27.45 -33.65
C ALA A 311 -24.32 -28.68 -34.10
#